data_2a1ad468ced87014b5b3a5deb716f961
#
_entry.id   2a1ad468ced87014b5b3a5deb716f961
#
_cell.length_a   1.000
_cell.length_b   1.000
_cell.length_c   1.000
_cell.angle_alpha   90.00
_cell.angle_beta   90.00
_cell.angle_gamma   90.00
#
_symmetry.space_group_name_H-M   'P 1'
#
loop_
_entity.id
_entity.type
_entity.pdbx_description
1 polymer ?
#
loop_
_entity_poly.entity_id
_entity_poly.type
_entity_poly.pdbx_seq_one_letter_code
_entity_poly.pdbx_strand_id
1 'polypeptide(L)'
;MRAFLISLLCLLGACATVPTAGPDPSGDSLDAIARDYVALILEIGEHEEGYVDAYYGPAEWAAAAEANPRPVPQLIQGAASLTDRLQALSTAGADPAVAQRKKYLLAHVSAAAARLRMISGEKMGFADEAEALFGIRPELAPLSSYDPVLAEIDALLPGPGPLADRVTEFKSHYVIPKDRLQAVMDAAIAECRRRTARHIDLPANENFTLAFVGDKPWSGYNYYQGNSQSKIEINADFPIYTERAIDLGCHEGYPGPHVYNALLEQTFVRERGWVEMSVYPLFSPMSFVAEGSANYGIDLAFPGDEGLAFEREVLFPLAGLDPATAEKKAELQALTRRLARAEYTIADAYLAGRIDRDTAIEQLMKYSLADRAKATQRLRFIDTYRSYIINYGLGRDVVQAWVEGQGGDRWDAMETLLSSQILPVDID
;
A
#
# COMPACT_ATOMS: atom_id res chain seq x y z
N MET A 1 -48.39 51.69 -42.38
CA MET A 1 -48.61 51.63 -40.92
C MET A 1 -49.11 50.20 -40.58
N ARG A 2 -48.23 49.37 -40.09
CA ARG A 2 -48.55 48.07 -39.47
C ARG A 2 -47.59 47.90 -38.30
N ALA A 3 -48.13 47.95 -37.10
CA ALA A 3 -47.43 47.78 -35.84
C ALA A 3 -47.16 46.27 -35.61
N PHE A 4 -45.92 45.92 -35.32
CA PHE A 4 -45.52 44.56 -34.84
C PHE A 4 -45.49 44.59 -33.31
N LEU A 5 -46.38 43.82 -32.69
CA LEU A 5 -46.28 43.48 -31.25
C LEU A 5 -45.26 42.37 -31.07
N ILE A 6 -44.26 42.63 -30.25
CA ILE A 6 -43.30 41.61 -29.78
C ILE A 6 -43.78 41.14 -28.41
N SER A 7 -44.26 39.86 -28.35
CA SER A 7 -44.56 39.21 -27.08
C SER A 7 -43.27 38.68 -26.44
N LEU A 8 -42.99 39.18 -25.25
CA LEU A 8 -41.87 38.76 -24.40
C LEU A 8 -42.32 37.54 -23.55
N LEU A 9 -41.83 36.35 -23.88
CA LEU A 9 -42.06 35.15 -23.08
C LEU A 9 -41.04 35.11 -21.95
N CYS A 10 -41.48 35.34 -20.69
CA CYS A 10 -40.68 35.10 -19.50
C CYS A 10 -40.60 33.61 -19.20
N LEU A 11 -39.45 32.97 -19.44
CA LEU A 11 -39.14 31.63 -18.94
C LEU A 11 -38.79 31.74 -17.46
N LEU A 12 -39.68 31.29 -16.58
CA LEU A 12 -39.42 31.04 -15.17
C LEU A 12 -38.62 29.74 -15.06
N GLY A 13 -37.31 29.87 -14.89
CA GLY A 13 -36.45 28.76 -14.52
C GLY A 13 -36.69 28.40 -13.05
N ALA A 14 -37.27 27.23 -12.79
CA ALA A 14 -37.35 26.66 -11.46
C ALA A 14 -35.94 26.20 -11.04
N CYS A 15 -35.25 26.98 -10.17
CA CYS A 15 -34.12 26.49 -9.44
C CYS A 15 -34.58 25.41 -8.45
N ALA A 16 -34.27 24.16 -8.72
CA ALA A 16 -34.39 23.10 -7.74
C ALA A 16 -33.34 23.37 -6.66
N THR A 17 -33.75 23.83 -5.50
CA THR A 17 -32.92 23.92 -4.30
C THR A 17 -32.69 22.50 -3.79
N VAL A 18 -31.45 22.03 -3.91
CA VAL A 18 -30.98 20.85 -3.16
C VAL A 18 -31.12 21.18 -1.67
N PRO A 19 -31.76 20.34 -0.85
CA PRO A 19 -31.83 20.58 0.58
C PRO A 19 -30.43 20.47 1.17
N THR A 20 -29.82 21.59 1.54
CA THR A 20 -28.65 21.62 2.41
C THR A 20 -29.13 21.15 3.78
N ALA A 21 -28.56 20.05 4.28
CA ALA A 21 -28.71 19.67 5.68
C ALA A 21 -28.36 20.89 6.54
N GLY A 22 -29.28 21.24 7.44
CA GLY A 22 -29.07 22.41 8.34
C GLY A 22 -27.82 22.20 9.20
N PRO A 23 -27.16 23.27 9.63
CA PRO A 23 -25.98 23.17 10.49
C PRO A 23 -26.33 22.42 11.78
N ASP A 24 -25.49 21.43 12.14
CA ASP A 24 -25.52 20.74 13.42
C ASP A 24 -25.36 21.79 14.53
N PRO A 25 -26.20 21.77 15.59
CA PRO A 25 -26.11 22.72 16.70
C PRO A 25 -24.77 22.68 17.47
N SER A 26 -23.91 21.65 17.25
CA SER A 26 -22.55 21.59 17.81
C SER A 26 -21.53 22.45 17.04
N GLY A 27 -21.87 22.96 15.85
CA GLY A 27 -20.95 23.69 14.98
C GLY A 27 -19.93 22.78 14.26
N ASP A 28 -19.91 21.50 14.53
CA ASP A 28 -19.03 20.51 13.89
C ASP A 28 -19.69 19.89 12.64
N SER A 29 -18.91 19.85 11.55
CA SER A 29 -19.25 19.08 10.36
C SER A 29 -18.15 18.07 10.06
N LEU A 30 -18.46 16.97 9.36
CA LEU A 30 -17.42 16.05 8.89
C LEU A 30 -16.33 16.75 8.11
N ASP A 31 -16.66 17.77 7.33
CA ASP A 31 -15.67 18.55 6.57
C ASP A 31 -14.74 19.38 7.46
N ALA A 32 -15.25 19.93 8.58
CA ALA A 32 -14.41 20.65 9.54
C ALA A 32 -13.46 19.68 10.26
N ILE A 33 -14.00 18.52 10.69
CA ILE A 33 -13.20 17.47 11.35
C ILE A 33 -12.16 16.89 10.39
N ALA A 34 -12.50 16.68 9.11
CA ALA A 34 -11.59 16.21 8.09
C ALA A 34 -10.42 17.17 7.85
N ARG A 35 -10.67 18.49 7.84
CA ARG A 35 -9.60 19.51 7.76
C ARG A 35 -8.67 19.46 8.97
N ASP A 36 -9.23 19.36 10.17
CA ASP A 36 -8.43 19.28 11.40
C ASP A 36 -7.64 17.96 11.46
N TYR A 37 -8.19 16.85 10.90
CA TYR A 37 -7.47 15.59 10.74
C TYR A 37 -6.27 15.75 9.80
N VAL A 38 -6.45 16.37 8.62
CA VAL A 38 -5.33 16.60 7.69
C VAL A 38 -4.23 17.44 8.36
N ALA A 39 -4.60 18.50 9.08
CA ALA A 39 -3.64 19.30 9.83
C ALA A 39 -2.88 18.46 10.88
N LEU A 40 -3.59 17.61 11.63
CA LEU A 40 -2.98 16.70 12.60
C LEU A 40 -1.95 15.77 11.94
N ILE A 41 -2.30 15.14 10.81
CA ILE A 41 -1.42 14.20 10.09
C ILE A 41 -0.17 14.92 9.57
N LEU A 42 -0.32 16.11 8.98
CA LEU A 42 0.81 16.91 8.50
C LEU A 42 1.76 17.30 9.64
N GLU A 43 1.23 17.73 10.78
CA GLU A 43 2.04 18.06 11.95
C GLU A 43 2.75 16.85 12.57
N ILE A 44 2.16 15.63 12.51
CA ILE A 44 2.85 14.40 12.93
C ILE A 44 4.04 14.14 12.00
N GLY A 45 3.92 14.40 10.70
CA GLY A 45 5.01 14.32 9.73
C GLY A 45 6.22 15.16 10.10
N GLU A 46 6.05 16.30 10.76
CA GLU A 46 7.14 17.16 11.24
C GLU A 46 7.88 16.58 12.47
N HIS A 47 7.27 15.59 13.15
CA HIS A 47 7.89 14.88 14.26
C HIS A 47 8.44 13.52 13.87
N GLU A 48 8.06 12.99 12.71
CA GLU A 48 8.51 11.69 12.20
C GLU A 48 8.67 11.73 10.68
N GLU A 49 9.91 11.74 10.23
CA GLU A 49 10.25 11.70 8.80
C GLU A 49 9.65 10.45 8.13
N GLY A 50 8.97 10.63 6.99
CA GLY A 50 8.31 9.56 6.25
C GLY A 50 6.97 9.08 6.82
N TYR A 51 6.42 9.74 7.86
CA TYR A 51 5.08 9.43 8.34
C TYR A 51 3.99 9.80 7.32
N VAL A 52 4.15 10.92 6.62
CA VAL A 52 3.30 11.31 5.49
C VAL A 52 3.91 10.75 4.21
N ASP A 53 3.29 9.72 3.66
CA ASP A 53 3.72 9.06 2.43
C ASP A 53 3.43 9.91 1.19
N ALA A 54 2.23 10.49 1.12
CA ALA A 54 1.81 11.41 0.07
C ALA A 54 0.92 12.51 0.61
N TYR A 55 1.08 13.70 0.05
CA TYR A 55 0.17 14.83 0.27
C TYR A 55 0.00 15.65 -1.01
N TYR A 56 -1.24 15.78 -1.45
CA TYR A 56 -1.62 16.54 -2.64
C TYR A 56 -2.81 17.48 -2.40
N GLY A 57 -3.02 17.85 -1.12
CA GLY A 57 -3.98 18.85 -0.68
C GLY A 57 -3.46 20.29 -0.83
N PRO A 58 -4.13 21.28 -0.23
CA PRO A 58 -3.71 22.69 -0.28
C PRO A 58 -2.29 22.90 0.29
N ALA A 59 -1.39 23.45 -0.53
CA ALA A 59 0.02 23.62 -0.15
C ALA A 59 0.23 24.48 1.10
N GLU A 60 -0.67 25.43 1.34
CA GLU A 60 -0.65 26.28 2.53
C GLU A 60 -0.87 25.53 3.84
N TRP A 61 -1.51 24.33 3.80
CA TRP A 61 -1.70 23.52 5.00
C TRP A 61 -0.40 22.81 5.40
N ALA A 62 0.33 22.29 4.42
CA ALA A 62 1.66 21.72 4.66
C ALA A 62 2.63 22.79 5.16
N ALA A 63 2.65 23.96 4.52
CA ALA A 63 3.49 25.09 4.95
C ALA A 63 3.15 25.58 6.37
N ALA A 64 1.88 25.52 6.77
CA ALA A 64 1.48 25.90 8.13
C ALA A 64 1.94 24.85 9.17
N ALA A 65 1.88 23.56 8.85
CA ALA A 65 2.38 22.49 9.71
C ALA A 65 3.90 22.57 9.89
N GLU A 66 4.66 22.78 8.81
CA GLU A 66 6.11 22.97 8.83
C GLU A 66 6.55 24.19 9.64
N ALA A 67 5.84 25.33 9.47
CA ALA A 67 6.24 26.59 10.10
C ALA A 67 6.11 26.58 11.64
N ASN A 68 5.14 25.87 12.19
CA ASN A 68 4.89 25.86 13.64
C ASN A 68 4.15 24.60 14.11
N PRO A 69 4.79 23.41 14.03
CA PRO A 69 4.16 22.17 14.46
C PRO A 69 3.89 22.16 15.96
N ARG A 70 2.71 21.71 16.36
CA ARG A 70 2.39 21.51 17.79
C ARG A 70 3.29 20.43 18.41
N PRO A 71 3.70 20.58 19.68
CA PRO A 71 4.42 19.52 20.39
C PRO A 71 3.58 18.23 20.49
N VAL A 72 4.25 17.08 20.50
CA VAL A 72 3.59 15.74 20.53
C VAL A 72 2.50 15.61 21.59
N PRO A 73 2.64 16.12 22.85
CA PRO A 73 1.55 16.06 23.83
C PRO A 73 0.28 16.82 23.41
N GLN A 74 0.41 17.90 22.65
CA GLN A 74 -0.75 18.66 22.12
C GLN A 74 -1.37 17.92 20.93
N LEU A 75 -0.58 17.23 20.10
CA LEU A 75 -1.09 16.40 19.02
C LEU A 75 -1.89 15.20 19.58
N ILE A 76 -1.44 14.58 20.67
CA ILE A 76 -2.19 13.53 21.38
C ILE A 76 -3.56 14.04 21.84
N GLN A 77 -3.60 15.25 22.44
CA GLN A 77 -4.86 15.89 22.83
C GLN A 77 -5.74 16.22 21.62
N GLY A 78 -5.12 16.67 20.51
CA GLY A 78 -5.80 16.90 19.25
C GLY A 78 -6.46 15.65 18.69
N ALA A 79 -5.75 14.52 18.66
CA ALA A 79 -6.29 13.23 18.23
C ALA A 79 -7.47 12.77 19.14
N ALA A 80 -7.35 12.93 20.45
CA ALA A 80 -8.45 12.63 21.39
C ALA A 80 -9.69 13.49 21.12
N SER A 81 -9.48 14.81 20.93
CA SER A 81 -10.57 15.74 20.61
C SER A 81 -11.26 15.38 19.28
N LEU A 82 -10.50 15.01 18.25
CA LEU A 82 -11.07 14.55 16.98
C LEU A 82 -11.89 13.29 17.14
N THR A 83 -11.42 12.34 17.96
CA THR A 83 -12.16 11.13 18.28
C THR A 83 -13.51 11.46 18.94
N ASP A 84 -13.51 12.32 19.97
CA ASP A 84 -14.72 12.71 20.69
C ASP A 84 -15.72 13.41 19.75
N ARG A 85 -15.26 14.33 18.92
CA ARG A 85 -16.10 15.05 17.93
C ARG A 85 -16.68 14.09 16.88
N LEU A 86 -15.89 13.16 16.36
CA LEU A 86 -16.36 12.12 15.44
C LEU A 86 -17.40 11.20 16.10
N GLN A 87 -17.19 10.81 17.34
CA GLN A 87 -18.15 9.97 18.07
C GLN A 87 -19.49 10.68 18.32
N ALA A 88 -19.43 11.96 18.69
CA ALA A 88 -20.61 12.78 18.93
C ALA A 88 -21.43 13.06 17.67
N LEU A 89 -20.79 13.08 16.50
CA LEU A 89 -21.44 13.38 15.21
C LEU A 89 -22.41 12.26 14.81
N SER A 90 -23.69 12.56 14.64
CA SER A 90 -24.69 11.59 14.16
C SER A 90 -24.65 11.51 12.62
N THR A 91 -24.64 10.29 12.11
CA THR A 91 -24.85 9.98 10.69
C THR A 91 -26.18 9.25 10.43
N ALA A 92 -27.09 9.26 11.42
CA ALA A 92 -28.39 8.63 11.27
C ALA A 92 -29.20 9.31 10.16
N GLY A 93 -29.64 8.51 9.17
CA GLY A 93 -30.38 9.01 7.99
C GLY A 93 -29.53 9.70 6.94
N ALA A 94 -28.21 9.75 7.09
CA ALA A 94 -27.28 10.22 6.06
C ALA A 94 -27.07 9.17 4.97
N ASP A 95 -26.49 9.59 3.83
CA ASP A 95 -26.00 8.69 2.79
C ASP A 95 -25.02 7.66 3.40
N PRO A 96 -25.10 6.37 3.04
CA PRO A 96 -24.17 5.34 3.49
C PRO A 96 -22.70 5.73 3.32
N ALA A 97 -22.33 6.44 2.25
CA ALA A 97 -20.99 6.94 2.01
C ALA A 97 -20.53 7.93 3.10
N VAL A 98 -21.42 8.75 3.67
CA VAL A 98 -21.12 9.68 4.78
C VAL A 98 -20.88 8.91 6.07
N ALA A 99 -21.64 7.83 6.32
CA ALA A 99 -21.40 6.95 7.45
C ALA A 99 -20.05 6.22 7.34
N GLN A 100 -19.71 5.73 6.15
CA GLN A 100 -18.40 5.11 5.87
C GLN A 100 -17.26 6.12 6.01
N ARG A 101 -17.42 7.36 5.54
CA ARG A 101 -16.46 8.44 5.74
C ARG A 101 -16.16 8.71 7.22
N LYS A 102 -17.21 8.75 8.06
CA LYS A 102 -17.03 8.87 9.52
C LYS A 102 -16.24 7.69 10.10
N LYS A 103 -16.58 6.46 9.70
CA LYS A 103 -15.90 5.23 10.14
C LYS A 103 -14.42 5.26 9.72
N TYR A 104 -14.14 5.67 8.49
CA TYR A 104 -12.79 5.82 7.95
C TYR A 104 -11.97 6.82 8.77
N LEU A 105 -12.49 8.03 9.00
CA LEU A 105 -11.82 9.04 9.82
C LEU A 105 -11.55 8.57 11.24
N LEU A 106 -12.52 7.89 11.89
CA LEU A 106 -12.31 7.32 13.24
C LEU A 106 -11.16 6.31 13.28
N ALA A 107 -11.08 5.41 12.31
CA ALA A 107 -10.01 4.42 12.24
C ALA A 107 -8.64 5.09 12.05
N HIS A 108 -8.55 6.10 11.18
CA HIS A 108 -7.32 6.82 10.91
C HIS A 108 -6.87 7.72 12.06
N VAL A 109 -7.80 8.40 12.75
CA VAL A 109 -7.50 9.16 13.96
C VAL A 109 -7.01 8.24 15.08
N SER A 110 -7.62 7.04 15.21
CA SER A 110 -7.19 6.03 16.19
C SER A 110 -5.75 5.54 15.91
N ALA A 111 -5.43 5.27 14.65
CA ALA A 111 -4.07 4.89 14.24
C ALA A 111 -3.06 6.02 14.50
N ALA A 112 -3.41 7.28 14.16
CA ALA A 112 -2.59 8.45 14.44
C ALA A 112 -2.35 8.63 15.96
N ALA A 113 -3.37 8.44 16.79
CA ALA A 113 -3.25 8.47 18.23
C ALA A 113 -2.32 7.36 18.77
N ALA A 114 -2.41 6.15 18.21
CA ALA A 114 -1.49 5.06 18.55
C ALA A 114 -0.04 5.40 18.16
N ARG A 115 0.17 5.93 16.95
CA ARG A 115 1.51 6.33 16.50
C ARG A 115 2.11 7.44 17.35
N LEU A 116 1.32 8.45 17.72
CA LEU A 116 1.76 9.53 18.61
C LEU A 116 2.19 9.01 20.00
N ARG A 117 1.50 8.01 20.56
CA ARG A 117 1.95 7.36 21.81
C ARG A 117 3.30 6.66 21.60
N MET A 118 3.51 5.98 20.48
CA MET A 118 4.78 5.34 20.15
C MET A 118 5.91 6.37 19.99
N ILE A 119 5.66 7.50 19.31
CA ILE A 119 6.60 8.63 19.20
C ILE A 119 6.94 9.17 20.60
N SER A 120 6.00 9.16 21.53
CA SER A 120 6.22 9.54 22.94
C SER A 120 6.97 8.50 23.77
N GLY A 121 7.35 7.35 23.18
CA GLY A 121 8.14 6.30 23.83
C GLY A 121 7.34 5.12 24.35
N GLU A 122 6.01 5.04 24.11
CA GLU A 122 5.23 3.84 24.41
C GLU A 122 5.72 2.67 23.56
N LYS A 123 5.91 1.51 24.20
CA LYS A 123 6.33 0.28 23.53
C LYS A 123 5.14 -0.64 23.39
N MET A 124 4.76 -0.95 22.16
CA MET A 124 3.74 -1.94 21.83
C MET A 124 4.38 -3.24 21.38
N GLY A 125 3.77 -4.38 21.69
CA GLY A 125 4.11 -5.66 21.08
C GLY A 125 3.77 -5.66 19.59
N PHE A 126 4.46 -6.49 18.79
CA PHE A 126 4.31 -6.51 17.34
C PHE A 126 2.86 -6.67 16.87
N ALA A 127 2.11 -7.62 17.45
CA ALA A 127 0.72 -7.85 17.08
C ALA A 127 -0.22 -6.75 17.58
N ASP A 128 0.03 -6.18 18.79
CA ASP A 128 -0.76 -5.06 19.33
C ASP A 128 -0.54 -3.79 18.51
N GLU A 129 0.70 -3.54 18.09
CA GLU A 129 1.07 -2.44 17.19
C GLU A 129 0.37 -2.58 15.84
N ALA A 130 0.40 -3.77 15.24
CA ALA A 130 -0.26 -4.05 13.98
C ALA A 130 -1.77 -3.77 14.04
N GLU A 131 -2.43 -4.25 15.09
CA GLU A 131 -3.86 -4.01 15.30
C GLU A 131 -4.17 -2.52 15.51
N ALA A 132 -3.34 -1.81 16.28
CA ALA A 132 -3.56 -0.40 16.58
C ALA A 132 -3.33 0.52 15.35
N LEU A 133 -2.38 0.18 14.46
CA LEU A 133 -2.04 1.01 13.31
C LEU A 133 -2.80 0.61 12.05
N PHE A 134 -2.97 -0.69 11.82
CA PHE A 134 -3.52 -1.21 10.57
C PHE A 134 -4.90 -1.84 10.73
N GLY A 135 -5.41 -1.96 11.96
CA GLY A 135 -6.75 -2.50 12.22
C GLY A 135 -6.86 -4.01 12.10
N ILE A 136 -5.74 -4.73 12.03
CA ILE A 136 -5.71 -6.18 11.92
C ILE A 136 -4.60 -6.79 12.78
N ARG A 137 -4.89 -7.92 13.43
CA ARG A 137 -3.96 -8.62 14.30
C ARG A 137 -3.39 -9.85 13.59
N PRO A 138 -2.05 -9.90 13.32
CA PRO A 138 -1.46 -11.05 12.66
C PRO A 138 -1.37 -12.26 13.60
N GLU A 139 -1.57 -13.45 13.03
CA GLU A 139 -1.20 -14.71 13.69
C GLU A 139 0.30 -14.97 13.51
N LEU A 140 0.97 -15.35 14.60
CA LEU A 140 2.40 -15.64 14.63
C LEU A 140 2.63 -17.16 14.77
N ALA A 141 2.93 -17.82 13.67
CA ALA A 141 3.22 -19.25 13.67
C ALA A 141 4.63 -19.53 14.20
N PRO A 142 4.85 -20.64 14.94
CA PRO A 142 6.20 -21.04 15.34
C PRO A 142 7.11 -21.24 14.13
N LEU A 143 8.39 -20.82 14.21
CA LEU A 143 9.34 -20.95 13.09
C LEU A 143 9.48 -22.38 12.58
N SER A 144 9.40 -23.38 13.48
CA SER A 144 9.46 -24.80 13.12
C SER A 144 8.33 -25.26 12.18
N SER A 145 7.21 -24.52 12.10
CA SER A 145 6.13 -24.83 11.15
C SER A 145 6.52 -24.61 9.69
N TYR A 146 7.61 -23.87 9.44
CA TYR A 146 8.14 -23.62 8.10
C TYR A 146 9.24 -24.62 7.69
N ASP A 147 9.76 -25.44 8.60
CA ASP A 147 10.81 -26.42 8.29
C ASP A 147 10.41 -27.46 7.20
N PRO A 148 9.14 -27.91 7.07
CA PRO A 148 8.75 -28.75 5.95
C PRO A 148 8.93 -28.08 4.58
N VAL A 149 8.65 -26.77 4.48
CA VAL A 149 8.84 -26.01 3.23
C VAL A 149 10.33 -25.88 2.90
N LEU A 150 11.17 -25.67 3.92
CA LEU A 150 12.63 -25.68 3.72
C LEU A 150 13.11 -27.02 3.19
N ALA A 151 12.54 -28.14 3.66
CA ALA A 151 12.88 -29.48 3.16
C ALA A 151 12.42 -29.69 1.69
N GLU A 152 11.26 -29.16 1.30
CA GLU A 152 10.83 -29.18 -0.10
C GLU A 152 11.80 -28.39 -1.00
N ILE A 153 12.27 -27.22 -0.56
CA ILE A 153 13.25 -26.40 -1.29
C ILE A 153 14.61 -27.09 -1.34
N ASP A 154 15.02 -27.74 -0.26
CA ASP A 154 16.27 -28.53 -0.21
C ASP A 154 16.25 -29.67 -1.25
N ALA A 155 15.11 -30.34 -1.39
CA ALA A 155 14.92 -31.38 -2.41
C ALA A 155 14.89 -30.83 -3.86
N LEU A 156 14.33 -29.61 -4.06
CA LEU A 156 14.30 -28.94 -5.37
C LEU A 156 15.70 -28.50 -5.82
N LEU A 157 16.53 -28.07 -4.88
CA LEU A 157 17.91 -27.59 -5.12
C LEU A 157 18.93 -28.45 -4.36
N PRO A 158 19.12 -29.73 -4.71
CA PRO A 158 20.06 -30.60 -4.02
C PRO A 158 21.50 -30.13 -4.23
N GLY A 159 22.34 -30.31 -3.21
CA GLY A 159 23.77 -29.97 -3.30
C GLY A 159 24.43 -29.80 -1.93
N PRO A 160 25.74 -29.62 -1.88
CA PRO A 160 26.45 -29.34 -0.64
C PRO A 160 26.27 -27.89 -0.17
N GLY A 161 26.49 -27.65 1.12
CA GLY A 161 26.46 -26.33 1.73
C GLY A 161 25.07 -25.88 2.22
N PRO A 162 24.99 -24.68 2.82
CA PRO A 162 23.75 -24.11 3.34
C PRO A 162 22.69 -23.91 2.25
N LEU A 163 21.42 -24.14 2.59
CA LEU A 163 20.33 -24.01 1.64
C LEU A 163 20.20 -22.57 1.09
N ALA A 164 20.40 -21.55 1.95
CA ALA A 164 20.37 -20.14 1.54
C ALA A 164 21.42 -19.83 0.46
N ASP A 165 22.63 -20.40 0.56
CA ASP A 165 23.70 -20.19 -0.43
C ASP A 165 23.31 -20.82 -1.78
N ARG A 166 22.75 -22.02 -1.77
CA ARG A 166 22.28 -22.72 -3.00
C ARG A 166 21.13 -21.99 -3.66
N VAL A 167 20.21 -21.43 -2.86
CA VAL A 167 19.12 -20.58 -3.37
C VAL A 167 19.67 -19.27 -3.96
N THR A 168 20.64 -18.64 -3.29
CA THR A 168 21.29 -17.42 -3.79
C THR A 168 22.03 -17.69 -5.10
N GLU A 169 22.79 -18.80 -5.18
CA GLU A 169 23.47 -19.21 -6.40
C GLU A 169 22.46 -19.49 -7.53
N PHE A 170 21.40 -20.25 -7.25
CA PHE A 170 20.37 -20.52 -8.25
C PHE A 170 19.72 -19.23 -8.77
N LYS A 171 19.35 -18.31 -7.87
CA LYS A 171 18.75 -17.01 -8.25
C LYS A 171 19.71 -16.14 -9.03
N SER A 172 21.02 -16.25 -8.83
CA SER A 172 22.02 -15.43 -9.52
C SER A 172 21.93 -15.56 -11.05
N HIS A 173 21.44 -16.69 -11.56
CA HIS A 173 21.23 -16.93 -12.99
C HIS A 173 20.06 -16.14 -13.59
N TYR A 174 19.22 -15.50 -12.77
CA TYR A 174 18.02 -14.77 -13.20
C TYR A 174 18.13 -13.25 -12.95
N VAL A 175 19.34 -12.78 -12.68
CA VAL A 175 19.61 -11.33 -12.54
C VAL A 175 19.50 -10.67 -13.90
N ILE A 176 18.72 -9.59 -13.96
CA ILE A 176 18.63 -8.76 -15.17
C ILE A 176 19.95 -7.99 -15.34
N PRO A 177 20.64 -8.10 -16.47
CA PRO A 177 21.82 -7.28 -16.76
C PRO A 177 21.49 -5.78 -16.71
N LYS A 178 22.37 -4.96 -16.12
CA LYS A 178 22.11 -3.52 -15.92
C LYS A 178 21.77 -2.77 -17.21
N ASP A 179 22.41 -3.12 -18.30
CA ASP A 179 22.17 -2.53 -19.63
C ASP A 179 20.82 -2.95 -20.25
N ARG A 180 20.16 -3.95 -19.70
CA ARG A 180 18.85 -4.46 -20.14
C ARG A 180 17.72 -4.13 -19.17
N LEU A 181 18.05 -3.64 -17.97
CA LEU A 181 17.12 -3.44 -16.88
C LEU A 181 15.95 -2.52 -17.28
N GLN A 182 16.24 -1.38 -17.93
CA GLN A 182 15.20 -0.46 -18.38
C GLN A 182 14.22 -1.15 -19.35
N ALA A 183 14.72 -1.85 -20.35
CA ALA A 183 13.86 -2.51 -21.35
C ALA A 183 12.97 -3.60 -20.74
N VAL A 184 13.51 -4.36 -19.77
CA VAL A 184 12.75 -5.40 -19.05
C VAL A 184 11.67 -4.78 -18.18
N MET A 185 12.00 -3.70 -17.45
CA MET A 185 11.04 -2.98 -16.62
C MET A 185 9.93 -2.34 -17.46
N ASP A 186 10.28 -1.66 -18.55
CA ASP A 186 9.31 -1.04 -19.45
C ASP A 186 8.32 -2.06 -20.03
N ALA A 187 8.81 -3.26 -20.41
CA ALA A 187 7.97 -4.32 -20.92
C ALA A 187 7.00 -4.84 -19.83
N ALA A 188 7.48 -5.03 -18.60
CA ALA A 188 6.64 -5.48 -17.49
C ALA A 188 5.58 -4.44 -17.11
N ILE A 189 5.97 -3.17 -16.99
CA ILE A 189 5.07 -2.05 -16.69
C ILE A 189 3.99 -1.91 -17.77
N ALA A 190 4.39 -1.95 -19.05
CA ALA A 190 3.46 -1.84 -20.16
C ALA A 190 2.43 -2.98 -20.17
N GLU A 191 2.84 -4.21 -19.82
CA GLU A 191 1.94 -5.34 -19.76
C GLU A 191 1.00 -5.27 -18.53
N CYS A 192 1.50 -4.88 -17.34
CA CYS A 192 0.66 -4.64 -16.16
C CYS A 192 -0.41 -3.58 -16.47
N ARG A 193 -0.01 -2.43 -17.09
CA ARG A 193 -0.94 -1.37 -17.51
C ARG A 193 -1.97 -1.86 -18.51
N ARG A 194 -1.54 -2.59 -19.53
CA ARG A 194 -2.41 -3.12 -20.58
C ARG A 194 -3.48 -4.06 -20.03
N ARG A 195 -3.12 -4.89 -19.03
CA ARG A 195 -4.03 -5.81 -18.37
C ARG A 195 -5.02 -5.05 -17.48
N THR A 196 -4.54 -4.15 -16.65
CA THR A 196 -5.37 -3.33 -15.76
C THR A 196 -6.36 -2.45 -16.54
N ALA A 197 -5.91 -1.76 -17.58
CA ALA A 197 -6.75 -0.85 -18.39
C ALA A 197 -7.84 -1.54 -19.22
N ARG A 198 -7.92 -2.88 -19.21
CA ARG A 198 -9.05 -3.62 -19.80
C ARG A 198 -10.24 -3.72 -18.86
N HIS A 199 -10.01 -3.49 -17.58
CA HIS A 199 -10.98 -3.73 -16.52
C HIS A 199 -11.24 -2.49 -15.67
N ILE A 200 -10.27 -1.61 -15.52
CA ILE A 200 -10.36 -0.38 -14.74
C ILE A 200 -10.21 0.82 -15.65
N ASP A 201 -11.15 1.75 -15.57
CA ASP A 201 -11.10 3.04 -16.28
C ASP A 201 -10.07 3.95 -15.61
N LEU A 202 -8.86 3.96 -16.17
CA LEU A 202 -7.77 4.79 -15.67
C LEU A 202 -8.00 6.27 -16.04
N PRO A 203 -7.66 7.24 -15.15
CA PRO A 203 -7.72 8.65 -15.48
C PRO A 203 -6.93 8.97 -16.77
N ALA A 204 -7.50 9.76 -17.67
CA ALA A 204 -6.93 9.99 -19.02
C ALA A 204 -5.53 10.60 -19.02
N ASN A 205 -5.16 11.29 -17.93
CA ASN A 205 -3.85 11.93 -17.75
C ASN A 205 -2.91 11.15 -16.82
N GLU A 206 -3.29 9.91 -16.40
CA GLU A 206 -2.45 9.14 -15.49
C GLU A 206 -1.10 8.80 -16.16
N ASN A 207 -0.05 8.92 -15.38
CA ASN A 207 1.30 8.56 -15.80
C ASN A 207 2.25 8.48 -14.61
N PHE A 208 3.37 7.81 -14.78
CA PHE A 208 4.47 7.90 -13.82
C PHE A 208 5.83 7.89 -14.51
N THR A 209 6.84 8.36 -13.78
CA THR A 209 8.23 8.27 -14.17
C THR A 209 8.93 7.19 -13.35
N LEU A 210 9.84 6.44 -13.97
CA LEU A 210 10.65 5.42 -13.32
C LEU A 210 12.09 5.93 -13.14
N ALA A 211 12.67 5.75 -11.94
CA ALA A 211 14.06 6.05 -11.66
C ALA A 211 14.73 4.91 -10.87
N PHE A 212 16.01 4.65 -11.18
CA PHE A 212 16.82 3.73 -10.38
C PHE A 212 17.65 4.54 -9.37
N VAL A 213 17.60 4.13 -8.10
CA VAL A 213 18.26 4.80 -6.97
C VAL A 213 19.06 3.80 -6.14
N GLY A 214 19.84 4.29 -5.19
CA GLY A 214 20.56 3.47 -4.22
C GLY A 214 20.43 4.01 -2.79
N ASP A 215 20.99 3.27 -1.83
CA ASP A 215 21.02 3.60 -0.40
C ASP A 215 19.64 3.83 0.24
N LYS A 216 18.72 2.90 -0.10
CA LYS A 216 17.34 2.92 0.42
C LYS A 216 17.05 1.66 1.25
N PRO A 217 16.22 1.75 2.32
CA PRO A 217 15.79 0.57 3.08
C PRO A 217 14.81 -0.31 2.30
N TRP A 218 14.06 0.25 1.35
CA TRP A 218 13.05 -0.42 0.53
C TRP A 218 13.61 -0.88 -0.84
N SER A 219 12.85 -1.69 -1.57
CA SER A 219 13.19 -2.19 -2.91
C SER A 219 12.56 -1.38 -4.05
N GLY A 220 11.35 -0.89 -3.85
CA GLY A 220 10.61 0.02 -4.72
C GLY A 220 9.80 0.97 -3.87
N TYR A 221 9.44 2.12 -4.42
CA TYR A 221 8.63 3.11 -3.74
C TYR A 221 7.89 3.98 -4.75
N ASN A 222 6.60 4.19 -4.52
CA ASN A 222 5.76 5.07 -5.32
C ASN A 222 5.55 6.38 -4.57
N TYR A 223 6.07 7.47 -5.12
CA TYR A 223 5.77 8.84 -4.68
C TYR A 223 4.61 9.39 -5.48
N TYR A 224 3.40 9.30 -4.95
CA TYR A 224 2.24 9.91 -5.59
C TYR A 224 2.26 11.43 -5.43
N GLN A 225 2.14 12.15 -6.55
CA GLN A 225 2.33 13.60 -6.63
C GLN A 225 1.01 14.36 -6.82
N GLY A 226 -0.13 13.66 -6.77
CA GLY A 226 -1.42 14.21 -7.16
C GLY A 226 -1.58 14.33 -8.68
N ASN A 227 -2.77 14.70 -9.11
CA ASN A 227 -3.11 14.85 -10.54
C ASN A 227 -2.87 13.59 -11.37
N SER A 228 -3.08 12.42 -10.75
CA SER A 228 -2.85 11.09 -11.34
C SER A 228 -1.41 10.90 -11.84
N GLN A 229 -0.44 11.51 -11.16
CA GLN A 229 0.98 11.41 -11.48
C GLN A 229 1.75 10.77 -10.34
N SER A 230 2.71 9.92 -10.67
CA SER A 230 3.64 9.32 -9.70
C SER A 230 5.08 9.42 -10.17
N LYS A 231 6.00 9.35 -9.20
CA LYS A 231 7.41 9.02 -9.42
C LYS A 231 7.68 7.69 -8.73
N ILE A 232 8.06 6.67 -9.49
CA ILE A 232 8.42 5.36 -8.95
C ILE A 232 9.95 5.26 -8.91
N GLU A 233 10.48 4.93 -7.75
CA GLU A 233 11.91 4.70 -7.55
C GLU A 233 12.15 3.22 -7.23
N ILE A 234 13.17 2.64 -7.87
CA ILE A 234 13.62 1.26 -7.67
C ILE A 234 15.04 1.27 -7.14
N ASN A 235 15.24 0.64 -5.98
CA ASN A 235 16.57 0.49 -5.40
C ASN A 235 17.37 -0.58 -6.18
N ALA A 236 18.44 -0.15 -6.84
CA ALA A 236 19.32 -0.97 -7.66
C ALA A 236 20.63 -1.37 -6.98
N ASP A 237 20.75 -1.20 -5.65
CA ASP A 237 21.93 -1.64 -4.86
C ASP A 237 22.05 -3.16 -4.86
N PHE A 238 20.94 -3.86 -4.95
CA PHE A 238 20.87 -5.32 -5.00
C PHE A 238 20.50 -5.79 -6.40
N PRO A 239 20.90 -7.02 -6.78
CA PRO A 239 20.48 -7.61 -8.04
C PRO A 239 18.96 -7.61 -8.20
N ILE A 240 18.47 -7.14 -9.34
CA ILE A 240 17.06 -7.19 -9.71
C ILE A 240 16.83 -8.42 -10.59
N TYR A 241 15.95 -9.31 -10.15
CA TYR A 241 15.61 -10.54 -10.83
C TYR A 241 14.40 -10.32 -11.75
N THR A 242 14.20 -11.21 -12.73
CA THR A 242 13.11 -11.06 -13.71
C THR A 242 11.72 -11.03 -13.10
N GLU A 243 11.48 -11.83 -12.04
CA GLU A 243 10.21 -11.78 -11.32
C GLU A 243 9.92 -10.42 -10.70
N ARG A 244 11.01 -9.72 -10.27
CA ARG A 244 10.85 -8.38 -9.69
C ARG A 244 10.40 -7.35 -10.71
N ALA A 245 10.57 -7.58 -12.01
CA ALA A 245 10.07 -6.67 -13.03
C ALA A 245 8.53 -6.67 -13.09
N ILE A 246 7.88 -7.84 -13.07
CA ILE A 246 6.42 -7.94 -12.98
C ILE A 246 5.95 -7.42 -11.61
N ASP A 247 6.59 -7.89 -10.55
CA ASP A 247 6.28 -7.55 -9.17
C ASP A 247 6.31 -6.02 -8.96
N LEU A 248 7.40 -5.35 -9.31
CA LEU A 248 7.52 -3.89 -9.19
C LEU A 248 6.61 -3.15 -10.18
N GLY A 249 6.48 -3.62 -11.41
CA GLY A 249 5.64 -2.99 -12.43
C GLY A 249 4.15 -3.01 -12.08
N CYS A 250 3.65 -4.13 -11.55
CA CYS A 250 2.28 -4.25 -11.11
C CYS A 250 2.09 -3.66 -9.71
N HIS A 251 2.98 -3.98 -8.76
CA HIS A 251 2.86 -3.53 -7.37
C HIS A 251 2.92 -2.01 -7.26
N GLU A 252 3.92 -1.36 -7.85
CA GLU A 252 4.06 0.10 -7.75
C GLU A 252 3.12 0.84 -8.73
N GLY A 253 2.82 0.21 -9.89
CA GLY A 253 2.08 0.82 -10.99
C GLY A 253 0.64 0.31 -11.11
N TYR A 254 0.43 -0.80 -11.81
CA TYR A 254 -0.87 -1.22 -12.35
C TYR A 254 -1.24 -2.66 -11.99
N PRO A 255 -2.19 -2.89 -11.04
CA PRO A 255 -3.11 -1.95 -10.37
C PRO A 255 -2.66 -1.52 -8.95
N GLY A 256 -1.40 -1.22 -8.74
CA GLY A 256 -0.81 -0.90 -7.44
C GLY A 256 -1.10 0.53 -6.93
N PRO A 257 -0.24 1.08 -6.03
CA PRO A 257 -0.42 2.37 -5.38
C PRO A 257 -0.62 3.55 -6.35
N HIS A 258 -0.03 3.50 -7.56
CA HIS A 258 -0.29 4.52 -8.56
C HIS A 258 -1.78 4.59 -8.93
N VAL A 259 -2.39 3.45 -9.28
CA VAL A 259 -3.82 3.37 -9.63
C VAL A 259 -4.69 3.65 -8.41
N TYR A 260 -4.36 3.08 -7.26
CA TYR A 260 -5.08 3.29 -6.01
C TYR A 260 -5.20 4.77 -5.65
N ASN A 261 -4.07 5.48 -5.59
CA ASN A 261 -4.08 6.91 -5.28
C ASN A 261 -4.80 7.75 -6.35
N ALA A 262 -4.63 7.40 -7.64
CA ALA A 262 -5.29 8.13 -8.73
C ALA A 262 -6.82 7.99 -8.68
N LEU A 263 -7.34 6.80 -8.39
CA LEU A 263 -8.79 6.57 -8.24
C LEU A 263 -9.35 7.23 -6.99
N LEU A 264 -8.65 7.16 -5.85
CA LEU A 264 -9.07 7.85 -4.62
C LEU A 264 -9.06 9.37 -4.78
N GLU A 265 -8.03 9.94 -5.42
CA GLU A 265 -8.00 11.38 -5.71
C GLU A 265 -9.20 11.78 -6.57
N GLN A 266 -9.46 11.05 -7.66
CA GLN A 266 -10.57 11.35 -8.55
C GLN A 266 -11.91 11.28 -7.81
N THR A 267 -12.20 10.13 -7.19
CA THR A 267 -13.50 9.85 -6.58
C THR A 267 -13.79 10.73 -5.36
N PHE A 268 -12.81 10.93 -4.50
CA PHE A 268 -13.06 11.57 -3.22
C PHE A 268 -12.58 13.02 -3.16
N VAL A 269 -11.38 13.32 -3.64
CA VAL A 269 -10.85 14.68 -3.51
C VAL A 269 -11.47 15.60 -4.56
N ARG A 270 -11.52 15.15 -5.83
CA ARG A 270 -12.00 16.00 -6.94
C ARG A 270 -13.51 16.04 -7.04
N GLU A 271 -14.18 14.88 -6.99
CA GLU A 271 -15.62 14.82 -7.20
C GLU A 271 -16.42 15.18 -5.94
N ARG A 272 -15.95 14.74 -4.74
CA ARG A 272 -16.67 14.93 -3.47
C ARG A 272 -16.12 16.03 -2.58
N GLY A 273 -14.89 16.52 -2.82
CA GLY A 273 -14.23 17.51 -1.98
C GLY A 273 -13.81 16.99 -0.60
N TRP A 274 -13.62 15.67 -0.45
CA TRP A 274 -13.24 15.02 0.80
C TRP A 274 -11.73 15.12 1.02
N VAL A 275 -11.31 16.16 1.71
CA VAL A 275 -9.91 16.58 1.82
C VAL A 275 -9.03 15.59 2.57
N GLU A 276 -9.60 14.78 3.47
CA GLU A 276 -8.86 13.76 4.22
C GLU A 276 -8.20 12.71 3.30
N MET A 277 -8.73 12.53 2.10
CA MET A 277 -8.17 11.62 1.10
C MET A 277 -6.97 12.23 0.34
N SER A 278 -6.63 13.50 0.59
CA SER A 278 -5.45 14.14 0.00
C SER A 278 -4.17 13.93 0.81
N VAL A 279 -4.25 13.25 1.96
CA VAL A 279 -3.09 12.91 2.79
C VAL A 279 -3.05 11.40 3.02
N TYR A 280 -1.87 10.81 2.82
CA TYR A 280 -1.64 9.40 3.06
C TYR A 280 -0.66 9.20 4.23
N PRO A 281 -1.14 8.89 5.43
CA PRO A 281 -0.26 8.52 6.53
C PRO A 281 0.21 7.07 6.38
N LEU A 282 1.53 6.83 6.41
CA LEU A 282 2.14 5.54 6.18
C LEU A 282 1.68 4.48 7.20
N PHE A 283 1.63 4.83 8.48
CA PHE A 283 1.19 3.95 9.56
C PHE A 283 -0.32 4.09 9.80
N SER A 284 -1.12 3.57 8.88
CA SER A 284 -2.58 3.71 8.88
C SER A 284 -3.29 2.49 8.29
N PRO A 285 -4.59 2.30 8.56
CA PRO A 285 -5.40 1.27 7.92
C PRO A 285 -5.37 1.31 6.39
N MET A 286 -5.23 2.50 5.80
CA MET A 286 -5.11 2.70 4.36
C MET A 286 -3.91 1.94 3.77
N SER A 287 -2.76 1.92 4.47
CA SER A 287 -1.56 1.22 4.01
C SER A 287 -1.75 -0.29 3.93
N PHE A 288 -2.52 -0.89 4.85
CA PHE A 288 -2.82 -2.32 4.77
C PHE A 288 -3.58 -2.67 3.49
N VAL A 289 -4.58 -1.87 3.15
CA VAL A 289 -5.39 -2.06 1.94
C VAL A 289 -4.55 -1.78 0.68
N ALA A 290 -3.75 -0.71 0.68
CA ALA A 290 -2.90 -0.32 -0.45
C ALA A 290 -1.87 -1.41 -0.78
N GLU A 291 -1.10 -1.87 0.21
CA GLU A 291 -0.09 -2.91 0.02
C GLU A 291 -0.70 -4.27 -0.29
N GLY A 292 -1.80 -4.60 0.39
CA GLY A 292 -2.52 -5.84 0.15
C GLY A 292 -3.09 -5.91 -1.26
N SER A 293 -3.73 -4.85 -1.72
CA SER A 293 -4.30 -4.75 -3.07
C SER A 293 -3.20 -4.73 -4.15
N ALA A 294 -2.08 -4.06 -3.90
CA ALA A 294 -0.94 -4.06 -4.81
C ALA A 294 -0.38 -5.47 -5.02
N ASN A 295 -0.18 -6.23 -3.94
CA ASN A 295 0.32 -7.60 -4.03
C ASN A 295 -0.69 -8.58 -4.66
N TYR A 296 -1.97 -8.49 -4.31
CA TYR A 296 -2.99 -9.31 -4.96
C TYR A 296 -3.21 -8.89 -6.42
N GLY A 297 -3.06 -7.62 -6.73
CA GLY A 297 -3.13 -7.07 -8.08
C GLY A 297 -2.16 -7.74 -9.06
N ILE A 298 -1.00 -8.20 -8.60
CA ILE A 298 -0.07 -8.99 -9.41
C ILE A 298 -0.71 -10.32 -9.86
N ASP A 299 -1.30 -11.05 -8.90
CA ASP A 299 -1.96 -12.33 -9.20
C ASP A 299 -3.24 -12.15 -10.01
N LEU A 300 -3.93 -11.03 -9.83
CA LEU A 300 -5.12 -10.67 -10.62
C LEU A 300 -4.75 -10.31 -12.06
N ALA A 301 -3.66 -9.54 -12.26
CA ALA A 301 -3.16 -9.17 -13.58
C ALA A 301 -2.57 -10.38 -14.33
N PHE A 302 -1.96 -11.33 -13.62
CA PHE A 302 -1.34 -12.53 -14.19
C PHE A 302 -1.87 -13.80 -13.53
N PRO A 303 -3.12 -14.19 -13.82
CA PRO A 303 -3.75 -15.36 -13.19
C PRO A 303 -3.10 -16.68 -13.64
N GLY A 304 -2.98 -17.62 -12.72
CA GLY A 304 -2.44 -18.95 -13.00
C GLY A 304 -0.99 -18.90 -13.50
N ASP A 305 -0.73 -19.50 -14.65
CA ASP A 305 0.61 -19.59 -15.25
C ASP A 305 0.93 -18.42 -16.20
N GLU A 306 0.08 -17.40 -16.30
CA GLU A 306 0.28 -16.30 -17.26
C GLU A 306 1.52 -15.45 -16.93
N GLY A 307 1.85 -15.28 -15.64
CA GLY A 307 3.08 -14.62 -15.22
C GLY A 307 4.33 -15.39 -15.67
N LEU A 308 4.34 -16.71 -15.47
CA LEU A 308 5.41 -17.59 -15.94
C LEU A 308 5.54 -17.55 -17.47
N ALA A 309 4.42 -17.61 -18.19
CA ALA A 309 4.43 -17.52 -19.65
C ALA A 309 5.01 -16.19 -20.14
N PHE A 310 4.61 -15.06 -19.53
CA PHE A 310 5.12 -13.75 -19.87
C PHE A 310 6.63 -13.60 -19.54
N GLU A 311 7.08 -14.07 -18.40
CA GLU A 311 8.51 -14.11 -18.08
C GLU A 311 9.28 -14.91 -19.13
N ARG A 312 8.84 -16.15 -19.43
CA ARG A 312 9.51 -17.05 -20.36
C ARG A 312 9.55 -16.52 -21.79
N GLU A 313 8.45 -15.94 -22.27
CA GLU A 313 8.27 -15.56 -23.67
C GLU A 313 8.77 -14.13 -23.98
N VAL A 314 8.76 -13.25 -22.97
CA VAL A 314 9.09 -11.83 -23.15
C VAL A 314 10.29 -11.40 -22.32
N LEU A 315 10.23 -11.57 -20.99
CA LEU A 315 11.24 -10.96 -20.10
C LEU A 315 12.59 -11.70 -20.18
N PHE A 316 12.58 -13.04 -20.26
CA PHE A 316 13.82 -13.82 -20.39
C PHE A 316 14.57 -13.49 -21.67
N PRO A 317 13.94 -13.47 -22.87
CA PRO A 317 14.61 -13.02 -24.09
C PRO A 317 15.15 -11.60 -23.98
N LEU A 318 14.39 -10.65 -23.43
CA LEU A 318 14.84 -9.27 -23.22
C LEU A 318 16.04 -9.20 -22.27
N ALA A 319 16.03 -9.97 -21.20
CA ALA A 319 17.13 -10.08 -20.26
C ALA A 319 18.32 -10.90 -20.80
N GLY A 320 18.13 -11.68 -21.88
CA GLY A 320 19.13 -12.60 -22.43
C GLY A 320 19.32 -13.85 -21.60
N LEU A 321 18.25 -14.29 -20.93
CA LEU A 321 18.19 -15.51 -20.12
C LEU A 321 17.61 -16.67 -20.93
N ASP A 322 17.90 -17.91 -20.50
CA ASP A 322 17.39 -19.11 -21.16
C ASP A 322 15.93 -19.40 -20.73
N PRO A 323 14.94 -19.30 -21.64
CA PRO A 323 13.55 -19.57 -21.35
C PRO A 323 13.26 -20.98 -20.79
N ALA A 324 14.10 -21.97 -21.09
CA ALA A 324 13.92 -23.35 -20.64
C ALA A 324 14.08 -23.52 -19.12
N THR A 325 14.60 -22.51 -18.43
CA THR A 325 14.82 -22.55 -16.97
C THR A 325 13.67 -21.93 -16.16
N ALA A 326 12.65 -21.39 -16.83
CA ALA A 326 11.58 -20.60 -16.20
C ALA A 326 10.73 -21.44 -15.21
N GLU A 327 10.41 -22.69 -15.56
CA GLU A 327 9.55 -23.55 -14.73
C GLU A 327 10.19 -23.84 -13.36
N LYS A 328 11.47 -24.21 -13.34
CA LYS A 328 12.16 -24.48 -12.08
C LYS A 328 12.27 -23.24 -11.19
N LYS A 329 12.46 -22.08 -11.80
CA LYS A 329 12.44 -20.78 -11.09
C LYS A 329 11.07 -20.52 -10.46
N ALA A 330 9.98 -20.74 -11.22
CA ALA A 330 8.62 -20.53 -10.74
C ALA A 330 8.27 -21.48 -9.57
N GLU A 331 8.72 -22.74 -9.63
CA GLU A 331 8.55 -23.71 -8.54
C GLU A 331 9.25 -23.21 -7.26
N LEU A 332 10.49 -22.75 -7.36
CA LEU A 332 11.19 -22.14 -6.22
C LEU A 332 10.45 -20.92 -5.66
N GLN A 333 9.92 -20.05 -6.52
CA GLN A 333 9.16 -18.87 -6.09
C GLN A 333 7.88 -19.28 -5.33
N ALA A 334 7.13 -20.26 -5.83
CA ALA A 334 5.93 -20.75 -5.16
C ALA A 334 6.24 -21.31 -3.75
N LEU A 335 7.35 -22.04 -3.61
CA LEU A 335 7.80 -22.53 -2.31
C LEU A 335 8.26 -21.39 -1.38
N THR A 336 9.04 -20.45 -1.89
CA THR A 336 9.56 -19.33 -1.05
C THR A 336 8.45 -18.41 -0.58
N ARG A 337 7.36 -18.22 -1.34
CA ARG A 337 6.17 -17.47 -0.87
C ARG A 337 5.56 -18.07 0.39
N ARG A 338 5.59 -19.38 0.56
CA ARG A 338 5.07 -20.09 1.75
C ARG A 338 5.90 -19.81 3.02
N LEU A 339 7.12 -19.28 2.88
CA LEU A 339 7.98 -18.87 3.99
C LEU A 339 7.76 -17.41 4.44
N ALA A 340 7.07 -16.60 3.65
CA ALA A 340 7.02 -15.14 3.84
C ALA A 340 6.56 -14.72 5.25
N ARG A 341 5.61 -15.42 5.86
CA ARG A 341 5.09 -15.09 7.20
C ARG A 341 6.05 -15.48 8.36
N ALA A 342 7.11 -16.26 8.11
CA ALA A 342 8.12 -16.53 9.13
C ALA A 342 8.76 -15.26 9.66
N GLU A 343 8.88 -14.25 8.82
CA GLU A 343 9.42 -12.94 9.16
C GLU A 343 8.64 -12.23 10.27
N TYR A 344 7.32 -12.43 10.37
CA TYR A 344 6.50 -11.81 11.42
C TYR A 344 6.91 -12.30 12.81
N THR A 345 7.15 -13.62 12.94
CA THR A 345 7.60 -14.22 14.21
C THR A 345 9.02 -13.79 14.56
N ILE A 346 9.88 -13.63 13.57
CA ILE A 346 11.25 -13.12 13.78
C ILE A 346 11.20 -11.66 14.21
N ALA A 347 10.41 -10.83 13.54
CA ALA A 347 10.25 -9.42 13.86
C ALA A 347 9.69 -9.21 15.27
N ASP A 348 8.65 -9.97 15.63
CA ASP A 348 8.06 -9.96 16.97
C ASP A 348 9.07 -10.33 18.05
N ALA A 349 9.87 -11.39 17.84
CA ALA A 349 10.90 -11.80 18.80
C ALA A 349 12.01 -10.76 18.93
N TYR A 350 12.45 -10.18 17.83
CA TYR A 350 13.52 -9.19 17.77
C TYR A 350 13.08 -7.85 18.39
N LEU A 351 11.95 -7.30 17.96
CA LEU A 351 11.45 -6.01 18.46
C LEU A 351 11.08 -6.05 19.94
N ALA A 352 10.69 -7.23 20.45
CA ALA A 352 10.46 -7.47 21.88
C ALA A 352 11.75 -7.72 22.67
N GLY A 353 12.93 -7.76 22.02
CA GLY A 353 14.21 -8.05 22.69
C GLY A 353 14.37 -9.49 23.16
N ARG A 354 13.55 -10.45 22.67
CA ARG A 354 13.69 -11.87 22.99
C ARG A 354 14.84 -12.55 22.25
N ILE A 355 15.23 -12.00 21.12
CA ILE A 355 16.43 -12.37 20.37
C ILE A 355 17.24 -11.11 20.04
N ASP A 356 18.55 -11.26 19.93
CA ASP A 356 19.44 -10.19 19.52
C ASP A 356 19.49 -10.02 17.98
N ARG A 357 20.21 -8.99 17.54
CA ARG A 357 20.34 -8.64 16.12
C ARG A 357 20.96 -9.76 15.29
N ASP A 358 22.03 -10.39 15.80
CA ASP A 358 22.72 -11.45 15.07
C ASP A 358 21.83 -12.69 14.93
N THR A 359 21.14 -13.09 15.99
CA THR A 359 20.16 -14.18 15.96
C THR A 359 19.01 -13.88 14.97
N ALA A 360 18.51 -12.64 14.93
CA ALA A 360 17.47 -12.24 13.98
C ALA A 360 17.98 -12.35 12.53
N ILE A 361 19.21 -11.90 12.25
CA ILE A 361 19.84 -12.04 10.93
C ILE A 361 19.98 -13.52 10.54
N GLU A 362 20.45 -14.38 11.45
CA GLU A 362 20.59 -15.82 11.18
C GLU A 362 19.23 -16.49 10.90
N GLN A 363 18.20 -16.12 11.64
CA GLN A 363 16.84 -16.61 11.38
C GLN A 363 16.30 -16.10 10.03
N LEU A 364 16.52 -14.82 9.69
CA LEU A 364 16.16 -14.28 8.38
C LEU A 364 16.92 -14.98 7.25
N MET A 365 18.23 -15.25 7.41
CA MET A 365 18.98 -16.04 6.43
C MET A 365 18.35 -17.42 6.21
N LYS A 366 17.96 -18.12 7.29
CA LYS A 366 17.35 -19.44 7.20
C LYS A 366 15.96 -19.41 6.56
N TYR A 367 15.06 -18.55 7.04
CA TYR A 367 13.63 -18.61 6.66
C TYR A 367 13.27 -17.72 5.48
N SER A 368 14.09 -16.71 5.15
CA SER A 368 13.92 -15.93 3.91
C SER A 368 14.88 -16.40 2.81
N LEU A 369 15.72 -17.41 3.07
CA LEU A 369 16.68 -17.98 2.12
C LEU A 369 17.56 -16.90 1.46
N ALA A 370 18.03 -15.97 2.27
CA ALA A 370 18.79 -14.80 1.85
C ALA A 370 20.25 -14.92 2.34
N ASP A 371 21.18 -14.29 1.62
CA ASP A 371 22.51 -14.08 2.14
C ASP A 371 22.51 -13.09 3.32
N ARG A 372 23.63 -12.98 4.05
CA ARG A 372 23.76 -12.09 5.22
C ARG A 372 23.53 -10.62 4.87
N ALA A 373 23.94 -10.15 3.70
CA ALA A 373 23.78 -8.77 3.30
C ALA A 373 22.29 -8.43 3.11
N LYS A 374 21.57 -9.31 2.41
CA LYS A 374 20.13 -9.17 2.20
C LYS A 374 19.32 -9.35 3.49
N ALA A 375 19.69 -10.30 4.35
CA ALA A 375 19.08 -10.48 5.67
C ALA A 375 19.30 -9.24 6.57
N THR A 376 20.48 -8.64 6.51
CA THR A 376 20.79 -7.39 7.23
C THR A 376 19.96 -6.22 6.71
N GLN A 377 19.79 -6.08 5.38
CA GLN A 377 18.89 -5.09 4.77
C GLN A 377 17.45 -5.31 5.24
N ARG A 378 16.98 -6.57 5.26
CA ARG A 378 15.63 -6.89 5.71
C ARG A 378 15.40 -6.54 7.17
N LEU A 379 16.41 -6.77 8.02
CA LEU A 379 16.34 -6.36 9.43
C LEU A 379 16.32 -4.83 9.59
N ARG A 380 17.06 -4.08 8.75
CA ARG A 380 16.95 -2.61 8.70
C ARG A 380 15.54 -2.16 8.33
N PHE A 381 14.88 -2.86 7.40
CA PHE A 381 13.49 -2.60 7.06
C PHE A 381 12.57 -2.84 8.26
N ILE A 382 12.76 -3.93 9.02
CA ILE A 382 12.04 -4.20 10.27
C ILE A 382 12.31 -3.13 11.32
N ASP A 383 13.56 -2.67 11.47
CA ASP A 383 13.92 -1.58 12.40
C ASP A 383 13.14 -0.29 12.07
N THR A 384 12.98 0.03 10.79
CA THR A 384 12.34 1.26 10.31
C THR A 384 10.81 1.16 10.35
N TYR A 385 10.26 0.06 9.82
CA TYR A 385 8.83 -0.05 9.53
C TYR A 385 8.05 -0.96 10.49
N ARG A 386 8.75 -1.73 11.31
CA ARG A 386 8.21 -2.55 12.41
C ARG A 386 7.07 -3.49 11.92
N SER A 387 5.87 -3.35 12.48
CA SER A 387 4.70 -4.16 12.12
C SER A 387 4.14 -3.89 10.72
N TYR A 388 4.58 -2.85 10.03
CA TYR A 388 4.19 -2.57 8.64
C TYR A 388 4.38 -3.75 7.68
N ILE A 389 5.37 -4.61 7.98
CA ILE A 389 5.69 -5.79 7.15
C ILE A 389 4.49 -6.74 6.92
N ILE A 390 3.46 -6.70 7.80
CA ILE A 390 2.26 -7.54 7.62
C ILE A 390 1.42 -7.12 6.42
N ASN A 391 1.50 -5.84 6.02
CA ASN A 391 0.68 -5.28 4.95
C ASN A 391 0.92 -5.99 3.61
N TYR A 392 2.13 -6.52 3.40
CA TYR A 392 2.48 -7.23 2.17
C TYR A 392 1.85 -8.63 2.08
N GLY A 393 2.16 -9.53 3.03
CA GLY A 393 1.74 -10.92 2.96
C GLY A 393 0.33 -11.14 3.48
N LEU A 394 0.04 -10.68 4.71
CA LEU A 394 -1.30 -10.80 5.30
C LEU A 394 -2.31 -9.93 4.54
N GLY A 395 -1.91 -8.70 4.17
CA GLY A 395 -2.76 -7.80 3.40
C GLY A 395 -3.18 -8.42 2.07
N ARG A 396 -2.22 -9.05 1.34
CA ARG A 396 -2.53 -9.78 0.11
C ARG A 396 -3.59 -10.86 0.33
N ASP A 397 -3.41 -11.69 1.36
CA ASP A 397 -4.30 -12.83 1.58
C ASP A 397 -5.71 -12.39 2.00
N VAL A 398 -5.83 -11.32 2.79
CA VAL A 398 -7.12 -10.72 3.19
C VAL A 398 -7.81 -10.10 1.98
N VAL A 399 -7.10 -9.30 1.17
CA VAL A 399 -7.66 -8.71 -0.05
C VAL A 399 -8.07 -9.79 -1.04
N GLN A 400 -7.27 -10.83 -1.24
CA GLN A 400 -7.60 -11.96 -2.10
C GLN A 400 -8.90 -12.62 -1.64
N ALA A 401 -9.00 -12.96 -0.35
CA ALA A 401 -10.18 -13.64 0.20
C ALA A 401 -11.43 -12.78 0.01
N TRP A 402 -11.33 -11.47 0.23
CA TRP A 402 -12.45 -10.56 0.03
C TRP A 402 -12.86 -10.45 -1.44
N VAL A 403 -11.92 -10.18 -2.35
CA VAL A 403 -12.20 -10.04 -3.79
C VAL A 403 -12.80 -11.32 -4.38
N GLU A 404 -12.22 -12.48 -4.06
CA GLU A 404 -12.71 -13.78 -4.54
C GLU A 404 -14.05 -14.17 -3.88
N GLY A 405 -14.34 -13.65 -2.69
CA GLY A 405 -15.59 -13.88 -1.95
C GLY A 405 -16.78 -13.04 -2.44
N GLN A 406 -16.58 -11.95 -3.20
CA GLN A 406 -17.68 -11.09 -3.66
C GLN A 406 -18.59 -11.78 -4.69
N GLY A 407 -18.08 -12.78 -5.39
CA GLY A 407 -18.77 -13.35 -6.56
C GLY A 407 -18.73 -12.41 -7.77
N GLY A 408 -18.93 -12.95 -8.97
CA GLY A 408 -18.86 -12.14 -10.20
C GLY A 408 -17.42 -11.92 -10.70
N ASP A 409 -17.18 -10.78 -11.36
CA ASP A 409 -15.85 -10.45 -11.86
C ASP A 409 -14.95 -9.94 -10.74
N ARG A 410 -13.78 -10.55 -10.61
CA ARG A 410 -12.78 -10.16 -9.60
C ARG A 410 -12.24 -8.75 -9.84
N TRP A 411 -12.22 -8.28 -11.07
CA TRP A 411 -11.78 -6.93 -11.40
C TRP A 411 -12.79 -5.88 -10.95
N ASP A 412 -14.11 -6.15 -11.06
CA ASP A 412 -15.14 -5.25 -10.53
C ASP A 412 -15.02 -5.09 -9.01
N ALA A 413 -14.75 -6.21 -8.31
CA ALA A 413 -14.50 -6.18 -6.87
C ALA A 413 -13.21 -5.41 -6.54
N MET A 414 -12.15 -5.62 -7.31
CA MET A 414 -10.88 -4.91 -7.13
C MET A 414 -11.03 -3.41 -7.39
N GLU A 415 -11.72 -3.00 -8.45
CA GLU A 415 -12.00 -1.59 -8.73
C GLU A 415 -12.80 -0.95 -7.59
N THR A 416 -13.80 -1.66 -7.06
CA THR A 416 -14.56 -1.22 -5.89
C THR A 416 -13.63 -0.99 -4.69
N LEU A 417 -12.71 -1.91 -4.43
CA LEU A 417 -11.73 -1.78 -3.34
C LEU A 417 -10.81 -0.57 -3.55
N LEU A 418 -10.29 -0.39 -4.77
CA LEU A 418 -9.35 0.68 -5.10
C LEU A 418 -10.01 2.07 -5.16
N SER A 419 -11.32 2.16 -5.35
CA SER A 419 -12.06 3.41 -5.47
C SER A 419 -12.97 3.73 -4.28
N SER A 420 -12.81 3.01 -3.15
CA SER A 420 -13.66 3.17 -1.96
C SER A 420 -12.84 3.40 -0.68
N GLN A 421 -13.48 4.02 0.33
CA GLN A 421 -12.90 4.17 1.67
C GLN A 421 -13.04 2.86 2.47
N ILE A 422 -12.40 1.79 2.00
CA ILE A 422 -12.44 0.47 2.64
C ILE A 422 -11.39 0.42 3.76
N LEU A 423 -11.77 -0.18 4.88
CA LEU A 423 -10.90 -0.46 6.02
C LEU A 423 -10.60 -1.96 6.10
N PRO A 424 -9.48 -2.39 6.70
CA PRO A 424 -9.18 -3.81 6.91
C PRO A 424 -10.33 -4.57 7.59
N VAL A 425 -10.99 -3.96 8.57
CA VAL A 425 -12.15 -4.54 9.26
C VAL A 425 -13.38 -4.71 8.36
N ASP A 426 -13.42 -4.13 7.19
CA ASP A 426 -14.51 -4.30 6.21
C ASP A 426 -14.28 -5.53 5.31
N ILE A 427 -13.05 -6.03 5.28
CA ILE A 427 -12.59 -7.07 4.34
C ILE A 427 -11.97 -8.30 5.02
N ASP A 428 -11.81 -8.28 6.37
CA ASP A 428 -11.27 -9.40 7.17
C ASP A 428 -12.30 -10.52 7.40
#